data_0c7ea296c1640918dc0f91dc66df2473
#
_entry.id   0c7ea296c1640918dc0f91dc66df2473
#
_cell.length_a   1.000
_cell.length_b   1.000
_cell.length_c   1.000
_cell.angle_alpha   90.00
_cell.angle_beta   90.00
_cell.angle_gamma   90.00
#
_symmetry.space_group_name_H-M   'P 1'
#
loop_
_entity.id
_entity.type
_entity.pdbx_description
1 polymer ?
#
loop_
_entity_poly.entity_id
_entity_poly.type
_entity_poly.pdbx_seq_one_letter_code
_entity_poly.pdbx_strand_id
1 'polypeptide(L)'
;MQKKIYIADDEPGIRNALKKFLLSAGFIVTDFETGDLLKEEFLINPADFVILDVMMPGSNGFIICRELRSISGVPIILLTARDSDLDYATGLDLGCDDYLSKPFSPMMLVMRIKAIFRRMELDRLTYAGEAV
;
A
#
# COMPACT_ATOMS: atom_id res chain seq x y z
N MET A 1 8.24 15.53 -8.02
CA MET A 1 6.76 15.50 -7.86
C MET A 1 6.37 14.68 -6.64
N GLN A 2 5.38 15.16 -5.92
CA GLN A 2 4.90 14.42 -4.76
C GLN A 2 4.16 13.16 -5.19
N LYS A 3 4.42 12.08 -4.50
CA LYS A 3 3.74 10.80 -4.73
C LYS A 3 2.42 10.75 -3.97
N LYS A 4 1.44 10.14 -4.59
CA LYS A 4 0.09 10.02 -4.05
C LYS A 4 -0.11 8.63 -3.46
N ILE A 5 -0.52 8.58 -2.19
CA ILE A 5 -0.72 7.32 -1.46
C ILE A 5 -2.19 7.22 -1.04
N TYR A 6 -2.78 6.05 -1.27
CA TYR A 6 -4.10 5.72 -0.76
C TYR A 6 -3.97 4.74 0.40
N ILE A 7 -4.73 4.98 1.47
CA ILE A 7 -4.76 4.14 2.66
C ILE A 7 -6.18 3.67 2.90
N ALA A 8 -6.37 2.38 3.13
CA ALA A 8 -7.65 1.84 3.61
C ALA A 8 -7.44 1.16 4.95
N ASP A 9 -8.15 1.62 5.97
CA ASP A 9 -8.13 1.06 7.33
C ASP A 9 -9.44 1.48 8.00
N ASP A 10 -10.13 0.53 8.64
CA ASP A 10 -11.42 0.80 9.27
C ASP A 10 -11.29 1.45 10.65
N GLU A 11 -10.10 1.48 11.24
CA GLU A 11 -9.87 2.10 12.54
C GLU A 11 -9.48 3.58 12.36
N PRO A 12 -10.36 4.53 12.74
CA PRO A 12 -10.10 5.95 12.49
C PRO A 12 -8.82 6.47 13.16
N GLY A 13 -8.51 5.96 14.35
CA GLY A 13 -7.31 6.39 15.07
C GLY A 13 -6.03 6.03 14.32
N ILE A 14 -5.95 4.80 13.85
CA ILE A 14 -4.80 4.33 13.09
C ILE A 14 -4.73 5.06 11.76
N ARG A 15 -5.86 5.15 11.06
CA ARG A 15 -5.93 5.80 9.76
C ARG A 15 -5.48 7.26 9.84
N ASN A 16 -5.95 8.00 10.84
CA ASN A 16 -5.58 9.40 11.01
C ASN A 16 -4.11 9.57 11.36
N ALA A 17 -3.57 8.70 12.21
CA ALA A 17 -2.17 8.75 12.59
C ALA A 17 -1.26 8.48 11.38
N LEU A 18 -1.59 7.47 10.59
CA LEU A 18 -0.84 7.15 9.39
C LEU A 18 -0.89 8.31 8.39
N LYS A 19 -2.06 8.87 8.18
CA LYS A 19 -2.22 9.99 7.25
C LYS A 19 -1.34 11.17 7.65
N LYS A 20 -1.36 11.55 8.94
CA LYS A 20 -0.55 12.66 9.43
C LYS A 20 0.94 12.40 9.22
N PHE A 21 1.37 11.19 9.53
CA PHE A 21 2.78 10.84 9.41
C PHE A 21 3.25 10.86 7.96
N LEU A 22 2.44 10.32 7.06
CA LEU A 22 2.78 10.30 5.63
C LEU A 22 2.76 11.69 5.02
N LEU A 23 1.81 12.54 5.43
CA LEU A 23 1.79 13.94 5.00
C LEU A 23 3.06 14.65 5.44
N SER A 24 3.50 14.42 6.68
CA SER A 24 4.75 15.00 7.19
C SER A 24 5.97 14.52 6.40
N ALA A 25 5.90 13.32 5.85
CA ALA A 25 6.99 12.77 5.05
C ALA A 25 7.00 13.29 3.61
N GLY A 26 6.05 14.14 3.24
CA GLY A 26 6.03 14.78 1.93
C GLY A 26 5.13 14.12 0.90
N PHE A 27 4.29 13.17 1.31
CA PHE A 27 3.37 12.51 0.40
C PHE A 27 2.02 13.23 0.34
N ILE A 28 1.30 13.03 -0.76
CA ILE A 28 -0.11 13.38 -0.86
C ILE A 28 -0.87 12.14 -0.44
N VAL A 29 -1.83 12.27 0.49
CA VAL A 29 -2.50 11.12 1.08
C VAL A 29 -4.01 11.28 1.03
N THR A 30 -4.69 10.23 0.57
CA THR A 30 -6.14 10.11 0.68
C THR A 30 -6.43 8.83 1.46
N ASP A 31 -7.30 8.91 2.44
CA ASP A 31 -7.64 7.76 3.28
C ASP A 31 -9.10 7.35 3.07
N PHE A 32 -9.35 6.05 3.28
CA PHE A 32 -10.65 5.43 3.06
C PHE A 32 -10.99 4.52 4.24
N GLU A 33 -12.27 4.45 4.59
CA GLU A 33 -12.72 3.57 5.66
C GLU A 33 -12.73 2.11 5.24
N THR A 34 -12.85 1.84 3.95
CA THR A 34 -12.92 0.47 3.42
C THR A 34 -12.06 0.34 2.18
N GLY A 35 -11.67 -0.89 1.88
CA GLY A 35 -10.96 -1.17 0.65
C GLY A 35 -11.81 -0.99 -0.59
N ASP A 36 -13.12 -1.24 -0.47
CA ASP A 36 -14.02 -1.06 -1.61
C ASP A 36 -14.09 0.41 -2.04
N LEU A 37 -14.14 1.33 -1.09
CA LEU A 37 -14.10 2.77 -1.39
C LEU A 37 -12.77 3.18 -2.02
N LEU A 38 -11.68 2.64 -1.52
CA LEU A 38 -10.35 2.91 -2.08
C LEU A 38 -10.29 2.43 -3.53
N LYS A 39 -10.80 1.25 -3.80
CA LYS A 39 -10.80 0.69 -5.14
C LYS A 39 -11.62 1.54 -6.11
N GLU A 40 -12.81 1.99 -5.68
CA GLU A 40 -13.64 2.86 -6.50
C GLU A 40 -12.88 4.11 -6.94
N GLU A 41 -12.22 4.78 -5.99
CA GLU A 41 -11.46 5.98 -6.30
C GLU A 41 -10.24 5.66 -7.17
N PHE A 42 -9.59 4.53 -6.91
CA PHE A 42 -8.42 4.11 -7.68
C PHE A 42 -8.75 3.92 -9.17
N LEU A 43 -9.92 3.41 -9.48
CA LEU A 43 -10.34 3.21 -10.86
C LEU A 43 -10.51 4.54 -11.60
N ILE A 44 -10.83 5.61 -10.89
CA ILE A 44 -11.01 6.95 -11.46
C ILE A 44 -9.70 7.72 -11.43
N ASN A 45 -9.04 7.74 -10.27
CA ASN A 45 -7.80 8.46 -10.02
C ASN A 45 -6.79 7.51 -9.38
N PRO A 46 -5.94 6.83 -10.17
CA PRO A 46 -4.96 5.91 -9.60
C PRO A 46 -3.97 6.61 -8.67
N ALA A 47 -3.58 5.92 -7.61
CA ALA A 47 -2.52 6.37 -6.72
C ALA A 47 -1.19 5.76 -7.15
N ASP A 48 -0.10 6.31 -6.61
CA ASP A 48 1.25 5.82 -6.84
C ASP A 48 1.62 4.68 -5.89
N PHE A 49 0.87 4.56 -4.79
CA PHE A 49 1.13 3.56 -3.76
C PHE A 49 -0.16 3.29 -2.99
N VAL A 50 -0.37 2.04 -2.55
CA VAL A 50 -1.57 1.65 -1.82
C VAL A 50 -1.17 0.93 -0.53
N ILE A 51 -1.83 1.29 0.57
CA ILE A 51 -1.66 0.65 1.87
C ILE A 51 -3.02 0.12 2.29
N LEU A 52 -3.10 -1.18 2.54
CA LEU A 52 -4.35 -1.86 2.87
C LEU A 52 -4.24 -2.60 4.18
N ASP A 53 -5.18 -2.34 5.10
CA ASP A 53 -5.37 -3.21 6.24
C ASP A 53 -6.03 -4.50 5.74
N VAL A 54 -5.58 -5.64 6.25
CA VAL A 54 -6.16 -6.93 5.86
C VAL A 54 -7.58 -7.08 6.43
N MET A 55 -7.76 -6.70 7.71
CA MET A 55 -9.05 -6.88 8.39
C MET A 55 -9.91 -5.64 8.26
N MET A 56 -10.82 -5.65 7.30
CA MET A 56 -11.76 -4.55 7.07
C MET A 56 -13.16 -5.10 6.78
N PRO A 57 -14.22 -4.32 7.09
CA PRO A 57 -15.57 -4.67 6.68
C PRO A 57 -15.68 -4.74 5.16
N GLY A 58 -16.55 -5.59 4.67
CA GLY A 58 -16.71 -5.81 3.23
C GLY A 58 -15.56 -6.64 2.69
N SER A 59 -14.97 -6.24 1.57
CA SER A 59 -13.84 -6.94 1.00
C SER A 59 -12.60 -6.69 1.86
N ASN A 60 -11.93 -7.76 2.29
CA ASN A 60 -10.71 -7.62 3.08
C ASN A 60 -9.53 -7.17 2.21
N GLY A 61 -8.40 -6.85 2.86
CA GLY A 61 -7.23 -6.34 2.15
C GLY A 61 -6.66 -7.30 1.11
N PHE A 62 -6.76 -8.59 1.33
CA PHE A 62 -6.30 -9.59 0.36
C PHE A 62 -7.11 -9.53 -0.93
N ILE A 63 -8.43 -9.41 -0.80
CA ILE A 63 -9.34 -9.34 -1.95
C ILE A 63 -9.05 -8.06 -2.75
N ILE A 64 -8.95 -6.94 -2.07
CA ILE A 64 -8.66 -5.65 -2.73
C ILE A 64 -7.29 -5.70 -3.42
N CYS A 65 -6.29 -6.27 -2.76
CA CYS A 65 -4.96 -6.41 -3.35
C CYS A 65 -5.02 -7.21 -4.65
N ARG A 66 -5.71 -8.33 -4.64
CA ARG A 66 -5.86 -9.18 -5.82
C ARG A 66 -6.55 -8.43 -6.95
N GLU A 67 -7.63 -7.71 -6.62
CA GLU A 67 -8.38 -6.95 -7.61
C GLU A 67 -7.54 -5.83 -8.22
N LEU A 68 -6.81 -5.09 -7.40
CA LEU A 68 -5.92 -4.03 -7.90
C LEU A 68 -4.79 -4.61 -8.74
N ARG A 69 -4.23 -5.73 -8.32
CA ARG A 69 -3.12 -6.35 -9.05
C ARG A 69 -3.54 -6.86 -10.42
N SER A 70 -4.81 -7.18 -10.60
CA SER A 70 -5.31 -7.63 -11.90
C SER A 70 -5.39 -6.48 -12.92
N ILE A 71 -5.34 -5.23 -12.48
CA ILE A 71 -5.48 -4.06 -13.36
C ILE A 71 -4.31 -3.09 -13.27
N SER A 72 -3.39 -3.27 -12.34
CA SER A 72 -2.32 -2.29 -12.11
C SER A 72 -1.10 -2.94 -11.47
N GLY A 73 0.07 -2.39 -11.79
CA GLY A 73 1.31 -2.74 -11.11
C GLY A 73 1.60 -1.84 -9.91
N VAL A 74 0.61 -1.10 -9.40
CA VAL A 74 0.81 -0.20 -8.27
C VAL A 74 1.40 -0.96 -7.09
N PRO A 75 2.43 -0.41 -6.41
CA PRO A 75 2.97 -1.07 -5.24
C PRO A 75 1.96 -1.07 -4.08
N ILE A 76 1.88 -2.20 -3.38
CA ILE A 76 0.92 -2.42 -2.32
C ILE A 76 1.63 -2.97 -1.09
N ILE A 77 1.38 -2.34 0.07
CA ILE A 77 1.77 -2.87 1.37
C ILE A 77 0.50 -3.30 2.11
N LEU A 78 0.51 -4.52 2.63
CA LEU A 78 -0.57 -5.03 3.46
C LEU A 78 -0.21 -4.85 4.93
N LEU A 79 -1.15 -4.34 5.71
CA LEU A 79 -1.03 -4.23 7.16
C LEU A 79 -1.91 -5.30 7.80
N THR A 80 -1.37 -6.04 8.75
CA THR A 80 -2.10 -7.16 9.30
C THR A 80 -1.93 -7.25 10.81
N ALA A 81 -2.83 -7.98 11.46
CA ALA A 81 -2.68 -8.33 12.84
C ALA A 81 -1.47 -9.25 12.99
N ARG A 82 -0.87 -9.20 14.16
CA ARG A 82 0.32 -9.94 14.51
C ARG A 82 0.12 -11.46 14.31
N ASP A 83 1.15 -12.13 13.81
CA ASP A 83 1.31 -13.58 13.80
C ASP A 83 0.38 -14.37 12.89
N SER A 84 0.52 -14.12 11.61
CA SER A 84 -0.10 -15.06 10.72
C SER A 84 0.86 -15.40 9.59
N ASP A 85 1.61 -16.50 9.76
CA ASP A 85 2.43 -17.03 8.70
C ASP A 85 1.57 -17.36 7.47
N LEU A 86 0.33 -17.81 7.73
CA LEU A 86 -0.61 -18.08 6.66
C LEU A 86 -1.01 -16.80 5.93
N ASP A 87 -1.28 -15.72 6.66
CA ASP A 87 -1.62 -14.43 6.05
C ASP A 87 -0.43 -13.86 5.29
N TYR A 88 0.77 -14.03 5.81
CA TYR A 88 1.98 -13.59 5.14
C TYR A 88 2.16 -14.31 3.80
N ALA A 89 2.03 -15.64 3.81
CA ALA A 89 2.13 -16.43 2.60
C ALA A 89 1.05 -16.05 1.59
N THR A 90 -0.18 -15.84 2.06
CA THR A 90 -1.30 -15.42 1.22
C THR A 90 -1.03 -14.06 0.57
N GLY A 91 -0.51 -13.11 1.33
CA GLY A 91 -0.18 -11.79 0.82
C GLY A 91 0.88 -11.84 -0.27
N LEU A 92 1.94 -12.61 -0.06
CA LEU A 92 2.99 -12.78 -1.05
C LEU A 92 2.47 -13.44 -2.31
N ASP A 93 1.62 -14.45 -2.17
CA ASP A 93 1.03 -15.16 -3.29
C ASP A 93 0.11 -14.26 -4.12
N LEU A 94 -0.54 -13.29 -3.47
CA LEU A 94 -1.41 -12.33 -4.15
C LEU A 94 -0.66 -11.20 -4.83
N GLY A 95 0.65 -11.12 -4.63
CA GLY A 95 1.48 -10.13 -5.32
C GLY A 95 1.61 -8.80 -4.61
N CYS A 96 1.46 -8.75 -3.29
CA CYS A 96 1.79 -7.54 -2.54
C CYS A 96 3.30 -7.32 -2.55
N ASP A 97 3.71 -6.07 -2.43
CA ASP A 97 5.14 -5.72 -2.47
C ASP A 97 5.79 -5.81 -1.10
N ASP A 98 5.02 -5.67 -0.05
CA ASP A 98 5.50 -5.79 1.32
C ASP A 98 4.34 -6.06 2.26
N TYR A 99 4.68 -6.40 3.50
CA TYR A 99 3.73 -6.89 4.48
C TYR A 99 4.25 -6.47 5.86
N LEU A 100 3.44 -5.75 6.60
CA LEU A 100 3.81 -5.27 7.93
C LEU A 100 2.83 -5.76 8.98
N SER A 101 3.35 -6.34 10.05
CA SER A 101 2.53 -6.79 11.19
C SER A 101 2.34 -5.64 12.16
N LYS A 102 1.12 -5.49 12.68
CA LYS A 102 0.83 -4.56 13.76
C LYS A 102 1.28 -5.17 15.09
N PRO A 103 1.84 -4.39 16.01
CA PRO A 103 2.13 -2.97 15.90
C PRO A 103 3.40 -2.71 15.08
N PHE A 104 3.40 -1.66 14.29
CA PHE A 104 4.56 -1.26 13.51
C PHE A 104 4.86 0.21 13.75
N SER A 105 6.12 0.60 13.50
CA SER A 105 6.52 2.00 13.59
C SER A 105 6.11 2.73 12.31
N PRO A 106 5.43 3.90 12.40
CA PRO A 106 5.14 4.70 11.20
C PRO A 106 6.40 5.07 10.44
N MET A 107 7.51 5.30 11.12
CA MET A 107 8.78 5.57 10.47
C MET A 107 9.24 4.38 9.62
N MET A 108 9.06 3.16 10.12
CA MET A 108 9.41 1.95 9.38
C MET A 108 8.56 1.83 8.11
N LEU A 109 7.28 2.15 8.22
CA LEU A 109 6.40 2.15 7.04
C LEU A 109 6.90 3.15 5.99
N VAL A 110 7.22 4.37 6.40
CA VAL A 110 7.75 5.38 5.46
C VAL A 110 9.05 4.91 4.81
N MET A 111 9.93 4.30 5.59
CA MET A 111 11.20 3.79 5.05
C MET A 111 10.96 2.71 3.99
N ARG A 112 10.00 1.82 4.23
CA ARG A 112 9.67 0.77 3.26
C ARG A 112 9.03 1.34 2.01
N ILE A 113 8.15 2.33 2.15
CA ILE A 113 7.55 3.01 1.01
C ILE A 113 8.63 3.64 0.13
N LYS A 114 9.55 4.38 0.76
CA LYS A 114 10.63 5.03 0.03
C LYS A 114 11.56 4.02 -0.63
N ALA A 115 11.82 2.89 0.04
CA ALA A 115 12.65 1.84 -0.52
C ALA A 115 12.01 1.22 -1.76
N ILE A 116 10.71 0.99 -1.74
CA ILE A 116 9.98 0.44 -2.87
C ILE A 116 10.00 1.43 -4.05
N PHE A 117 9.73 2.70 -3.80
CA PHE A 117 9.79 3.73 -4.85
C PHE A 117 11.20 3.80 -5.45
N ARG A 118 12.24 3.73 -4.62
CA ARG A 118 13.62 3.78 -5.10
C ARG A 118 13.93 2.58 -5.99
N ARG A 119 13.47 1.38 -5.59
CA ARG A 119 13.67 0.18 -6.40
C ARG A 119 12.98 0.30 -7.75
N MET A 120 11.74 0.79 -7.75
CA MET A 120 11.00 0.98 -8.99
C MET A 120 11.72 1.95 -9.93
N GLU A 121 12.26 3.03 -9.39
CA GLU A 121 13.00 4.01 -10.20
C GLU A 121 14.29 3.41 -10.75
N LEU A 122 15.03 2.64 -9.94
CA LEU A 122 16.25 1.96 -10.40
C LEU A 122 15.96 0.93 -11.49
N ASP A 123 14.88 0.15 -11.32
CA ASP A 123 14.47 -0.83 -12.32
C ASP A 123 14.13 -0.14 -13.64
N ARG A 124 13.41 0.98 -13.56
CA ARG A 124 13.05 1.75 -14.75
C ARG A 124 14.30 2.27 -15.48
N LEU A 125 15.26 2.79 -14.73
CA LEU A 125 16.49 3.31 -15.31
C LEU A 125 17.35 2.20 -15.93
N THR A 126 17.46 1.07 -15.26
CA THR A 126 18.21 -0.09 -15.76
C THR A 126 17.59 -0.60 -17.05
N TYR A 127 16.26 -0.73 -17.06
CA TYR A 127 15.56 -1.21 -18.23
C TYR A 127 15.72 -0.24 -19.40
N ALA A 128 15.63 1.05 -19.15
CA ALA A 128 15.84 2.07 -20.18
C ALA A 128 17.27 2.03 -20.71
N GLY A 129 18.25 1.79 -19.84
CA GLY A 129 19.64 1.67 -20.24
C GLY A 129 19.90 0.45 -21.13
N GLU A 130 19.24 -0.66 -20.84
CA GLU A 130 19.36 -1.87 -21.65
C GLU A 130 18.73 -1.71 -23.04
N ALA A 131 17.74 -0.86 -23.15
CA ALA A 131 17.06 -0.61 -24.41
C ALA A 131 17.90 0.23 -25.39
N VAL A 132 18.95 0.82 -24.89
CA VAL A 132 19.85 1.64 -25.69
C VAL A 132 20.99 0.79 -26.23
#